data_565b0be6662eac628941aa652637c0bc
#
_entry.id   565b0be6662eac628941aa652637c0bc
#
_cell.length_a   1.000
_cell.length_b   1.000
_cell.length_c   1.000
_cell.angle_alpha   90.00
_cell.angle_beta   90.00
_cell.angle_gamma   90.00
#
_symmetry.space_group_name_H-M   'P 1'
#
loop_
_entity.id
_entity.type
_entity.pdbx_description
1 polymer ?
#
loop_
_entity_poly.entity_id
_entity_poly.type
_entity_poly.pdbx_seq_one_letter_code
_entity_poly.pdbx_strand_id
1 'polypeptide(L)'
;MAELMADCERHDLGEALIELDDIVADWQRPSFALATDSLGFFDGSQLVGYGEVYRARRAEIFVHPDVRGRGLGTALMRWTWRLAAERGGTIVGQTVPETHHDAIELFRANGYRRIWTSWILELPEGTEIATVDSSSGQARIRSFRPGYDEHAAYQVIEDAFSEWPDRESTSYDDWAAGVVLRPGFQPWQLLLAVEPADDHEQVVGVCFVVPSGDTGWVHQIAVRRDRRGRGLARSLLLRAFADARAHGATRAELSTDSRTGALGLYEHVGMRVKQSFVHYARDLDPTVTSG
;
A
#
# COMPACT_ATOMS: atom_id res chain seq x y z
N MET A 1 10.51 -10.24 16.27
CA MET A 1 10.34 -9.62 14.94
C MET A 1 9.68 -8.25 15.07
N ALA A 2 8.49 -8.14 15.66
CA ALA A 2 7.82 -6.84 15.84
C ALA A 2 8.68 -5.80 16.55
N GLU A 3 9.40 -6.18 17.60
CA GLU A 3 10.32 -5.28 18.30
C GLU A 3 11.43 -4.76 17.38
N LEU A 4 12.08 -5.65 16.61
CA LEU A 4 13.12 -5.25 15.65
C LEU A 4 12.59 -4.27 14.61
N MET A 5 11.41 -4.55 14.03
CA MET A 5 10.79 -3.65 13.05
C MET A 5 10.46 -2.30 13.67
N ALA A 6 9.83 -2.30 14.85
CA ALA A 6 9.47 -1.08 15.56
C ALA A 6 10.70 -0.23 15.94
N ASP A 7 11.82 -0.87 16.33
CA ASP A 7 13.07 -0.16 16.63
C ASP A 7 13.68 0.46 15.37
N CYS A 8 13.64 -0.25 14.24
CA CYS A 8 14.08 0.28 12.96
C CYS A 8 13.21 1.49 12.55
N GLU A 9 11.88 1.36 12.62
CA GLU A 9 10.97 2.44 12.23
C GLU A 9 11.10 3.67 13.13
N ARG A 10 11.19 3.50 14.46
CA ARG A 10 11.43 4.63 15.38
C ARG A 10 12.73 5.37 15.05
N HIS A 11 13.77 4.62 14.69
CA HIS A 11 15.06 5.23 14.32
C HIS A 11 14.99 5.94 12.97
N ASP A 12 14.35 5.32 11.96
CA ASP A 12 14.39 5.76 10.57
C ASP A 12 13.26 6.75 10.22
N LEU A 13 12.09 6.66 10.91
CA LEU A 13 10.89 7.44 10.65
C LEU A 13 10.47 8.33 11.82
N GLY A 14 11.02 8.11 13.03
CA GLY A 14 10.66 8.81 14.25
C GLY A 14 9.48 8.20 15.02
N GLU A 15 8.74 7.29 14.43
CA GLU A 15 7.61 6.57 15.05
C GLU A 15 7.57 5.12 14.57
N ALA A 16 6.98 4.22 15.36
CA ALA A 16 6.72 2.84 14.94
C ALA A 16 5.30 2.79 14.35
N LEU A 17 5.21 2.30 13.14
CA LEU A 17 3.94 2.17 12.40
C LEU A 17 3.49 0.71 12.31
N ILE A 18 4.42 -0.23 12.44
CA ILE A 18 4.14 -1.66 12.33
C ILE A 18 3.30 -2.16 13.49
N GLU A 19 2.24 -2.88 13.19
CA GLU A 19 1.42 -3.58 14.17
C GLU A 19 1.71 -5.10 14.12
N LEU A 20 1.60 -5.77 15.28
CA LEU A 20 1.84 -7.22 15.37
C LEU A 20 0.89 -8.00 14.46
N ASP A 21 -0.35 -7.55 14.34
CA ASP A 21 -1.38 -8.21 13.54
C ASP A 21 -1.03 -8.17 12.04
N ASP A 22 -0.35 -7.13 11.57
CA ASP A 22 0.11 -7.04 10.18
C ASP A 22 1.19 -8.11 9.90
N ILE A 23 2.16 -8.26 10.81
CA ILE A 23 3.21 -9.29 10.70
C ILE A 23 2.59 -10.69 10.69
N VAL A 24 1.64 -10.93 11.61
CA VAL A 24 0.96 -12.23 11.71
C VAL A 24 0.17 -12.52 10.43
N ALA A 25 -0.55 -11.53 9.89
CA ALA A 25 -1.30 -11.67 8.65
C ALA A 25 -0.37 -11.98 7.46
N ASP A 26 0.77 -11.32 7.37
CA ASP A 26 1.77 -11.54 6.33
C ASP A 26 2.37 -12.95 6.40
N TRP A 27 2.69 -13.43 7.60
CA TRP A 27 3.24 -14.77 7.80
C TRP A 27 2.23 -15.90 7.63
N GLN A 28 0.93 -15.61 7.72
CA GLN A 28 -0.15 -16.58 7.48
C GLN A 28 -0.53 -16.74 6.01
N ARG A 29 0.08 -15.97 5.11
CA ARG A 29 -0.19 -16.10 3.66
C ARG A 29 0.20 -17.50 3.18
N PRO A 30 -0.66 -18.21 2.44
CA PRO A 30 -0.35 -19.54 1.92
C PRO A 30 0.90 -19.59 1.03
N SER A 31 1.28 -18.45 0.45
CA SER A 31 2.45 -18.29 -0.43
C SER A 31 3.74 -17.94 0.32
N PHE A 32 3.74 -17.93 1.67
CA PHE A 32 4.89 -17.62 2.50
C PHE A 32 5.10 -18.71 3.57
N ALA A 33 6.32 -19.21 3.68
CA ALA A 33 6.71 -20.19 4.68
C ALA A 33 7.89 -19.65 5.51
N LEU A 34 7.61 -19.17 6.72
CA LEU A 34 8.59 -18.51 7.59
C LEU A 34 9.93 -19.27 7.70
N ALA A 35 9.87 -20.59 7.81
CA ALA A 35 11.07 -21.44 7.97
C ALA A 35 12.00 -21.45 6.74
N THR A 36 11.49 -21.16 5.55
CA THR A 36 12.24 -21.24 4.29
C THR A 36 12.35 -19.91 3.56
N ASP A 37 11.48 -18.96 3.88
CA ASP A 37 11.36 -17.68 3.19
C ASP A 37 11.96 -16.53 4.01
N SER A 38 12.43 -16.82 5.24
CA SER A 38 13.07 -15.86 6.10
C SER A 38 14.39 -16.33 6.66
N LEU A 39 15.22 -15.36 7.11
CA LEU A 39 16.50 -15.57 7.80
C LEU A 39 16.62 -14.55 8.95
N GLY A 40 16.92 -15.04 10.15
CA GLY A 40 17.16 -14.20 11.33
C GLY A 40 18.61 -14.28 11.80
N PHE A 41 19.16 -13.14 12.21
CA PHE A 41 20.42 -13.05 12.98
C PHE A 41 20.12 -12.69 14.41
N PHE A 42 20.74 -13.41 15.35
CA PHE A 42 20.54 -13.23 16.78
C PHE A 42 21.85 -12.83 17.47
N ASP A 43 21.75 -11.90 18.43
CA ASP A 43 22.79 -11.64 19.42
C ASP A 43 22.24 -12.11 20.77
N GLY A 44 22.73 -13.24 21.24
CA GLY A 44 22.10 -13.97 22.35
C GLY A 44 20.66 -14.38 22.00
N SER A 45 19.68 -13.87 22.74
CA SER A 45 18.25 -14.11 22.49
C SER A 45 17.58 -12.99 21.67
N GLN A 46 18.26 -11.89 21.40
CA GLN A 46 17.72 -10.75 20.68
C GLN A 46 17.86 -10.94 19.16
N LEU A 47 16.76 -10.80 18.41
CA LEU A 47 16.79 -10.73 16.97
C LEU A 47 17.33 -9.36 16.53
N VAL A 48 18.53 -9.34 15.92
CA VAL A 48 19.20 -8.10 15.52
C VAL A 48 19.26 -7.88 14.00
N GLY A 49 18.92 -8.91 13.24
CA GLY A 49 18.80 -8.80 11.78
C GLY A 49 17.76 -9.79 11.27
N TYR A 50 16.97 -9.37 10.29
CA TYR A 50 15.94 -10.20 9.68
C TYR A 50 15.85 -9.88 8.19
N GLY A 51 15.66 -10.92 7.39
CA GLY A 51 15.35 -10.79 5.98
C GLY A 51 14.31 -11.80 5.56
N GLU A 52 13.46 -11.42 4.60
CA GLU A 52 12.48 -12.31 3.99
C GLU A 52 12.37 -12.06 2.49
N VAL A 53 11.87 -13.08 1.78
CA VAL A 53 11.59 -12.99 0.34
C VAL A 53 10.18 -13.47 0.08
N TYR A 54 9.37 -12.62 -0.51
CA TYR A 54 8.00 -12.91 -0.90
C TYR A 54 7.88 -13.05 -2.42
N ARG A 55 7.22 -14.14 -2.87
CA ARG A 55 6.97 -14.46 -4.31
C ARG A 55 8.21 -14.38 -5.19
N ALA A 56 9.39 -14.74 -4.67
CA ALA A 56 10.67 -14.69 -5.37
C ALA A 56 11.01 -13.32 -6.00
N ARG A 57 10.38 -12.25 -5.55
CA ARG A 57 10.48 -10.94 -6.18
C ARG A 57 10.64 -9.77 -5.21
N ARG A 58 10.00 -9.84 -4.04
CA ARG A 58 10.07 -8.78 -3.02
C ARG A 58 10.86 -9.26 -1.82
N ALA A 59 11.82 -8.48 -1.40
CA ALA A 59 12.56 -8.72 -0.18
C ALA A 59 12.31 -7.59 0.83
N GLU A 60 12.29 -7.96 2.11
CA GLU A 60 12.31 -7.02 3.22
C GLU A 60 13.50 -7.35 4.11
N ILE A 61 14.24 -6.34 4.56
CA ILE A 61 15.43 -6.50 5.37
C ILE A 61 15.41 -5.46 6.48
N PHE A 62 15.56 -5.92 7.71
CA PHE A 62 15.68 -5.10 8.90
C PHE A 62 16.98 -5.42 9.62
N VAL A 63 17.74 -4.39 9.99
CA VAL A 63 18.94 -4.49 10.81
C VAL A 63 18.83 -3.50 11.95
N HIS A 64 18.87 -4.02 13.18
CA HIS A 64 18.77 -3.19 14.39
C HIS A 64 19.77 -2.03 14.33
N PRO A 65 19.37 -0.79 14.63
CA PRO A 65 20.22 0.40 14.50
C PRO A 65 21.61 0.23 15.14
N ASP A 66 21.68 -0.33 16.34
CA ASP A 66 22.93 -0.48 17.12
C ASP A 66 23.96 -1.45 16.50
N VAL A 67 23.55 -2.27 15.54
CA VAL A 67 24.44 -3.23 14.88
C VAL A 67 24.65 -2.96 13.40
N ARG A 68 24.11 -1.83 12.89
CA ARG A 68 24.36 -1.39 11.51
C ARG A 68 25.85 -1.15 11.28
N GLY A 69 26.27 -1.13 10.01
CA GLY A 69 27.68 -0.96 9.64
C GLY A 69 28.58 -2.20 9.85
N ARG A 70 28.05 -3.31 10.39
CA ARG A 70 28.81 -4.55 10.65
C ARG A 70 28.66 -5.62 9.56
N GLY A 71 28.09 -5.28 8.41
CA GLY A 71 27.94 -6.17 7.25
C GLY A 71 26.67 -7.03 7.25
N LEU A 72 25.83 -6.98 8.28
CA LEU A 72 24.59 -7.79 8.35
C LEU A 72 23.62 -7.49 7.22
N GLY A 73 23.41 -6.21 6.89
CA GLY A 73 22.56 -5.81 5.77
C GLY A 73 23.04 -6.38 4.44
N THR A 74 24.35 -6.37 4.20
CA THR A 74 24.96 -6.98 2.99
C THR A 74 24.77 -8.50 2.98
N ALA A 75 24.93 -9.16 4.11
CA ALA A 75 24.76 -10.61 4.21
C ALA A 75 23.29 -11.02 3.93
N LEU A 76 22.33 -10.33 4.55
CA LEU A 76 20.91 -10.53 4.33
C LEU A 76 20.53 -10.27 2.86
N MET A 77 21.02 -9.17 2.29
CA MET A 77 20.74 -8.81 0.89
C MET A 77 21.26 -9.89 -0.09
N ARG A 78 22.47 -10.43 0.13
CA ARG A 78 23.00 -11.52 -0.69
C ARG A 78 22.19 -12.81 -0.53
N TRP A 79 21.71 -13.09 0.67
CA TRP A 79 20.82 -14.20 0.92
C TRP A 79 19.49 -14.05 0.18
N THR A 80 18.86 -12.86 0.20
CA THR A 80 17.60 -12.62 -0.54
C THR A 80 17.78 -12.81 -2.04
N TRP A 81 18.92 -12.43 -2.63
CA TRP A 81 19.18 -12.67 -4.06
C TRP A 81 19.21 -14.15 -4.40
N ARG A 82 19.97 -14.93 -3.60
CA ARG A 82 20.05 -16.38 -3.82
C ARG A 82 18.70 -17.03 -3.69
N LEU A 83 17.97 -16.75 -2.62
CA LEU A 83 16.66 -17.34 -2.42
C LEU A 83 15.66 -16.96 -3.53
N ALA A 84 15.64 -15.70 -3.94
CA ALA A 84 14.77 -15.27 -5.04
C ALA A 84 15.14 -15.97 -6.37
N ALA A 85 16.43 -16.08 -6.70
CA ALA A 85 16.89 -16.77 -7.90
C ALA A 85 16.62 -18.29 -7.85
N GLU A 86 16.86 -18.97 -6.73
CA GLU A 86 16.54 -20.39 -6.51
C GLU A 86 15.04 -20.70 -6.72
N ARG A 87 14.18 -19.72 -6.49
CA ARG A 87 12.74 -19.80 -6.72
C ARG A 87 12.28 -19.30 -8.07
N GLY A 88 13.22 -19.08 -9.00
CA GLY A 88 12.94 -18.67 -10.38
C GLY A 88 12.68 -17.17 -10.55
N GLY A 89 12.94 -16.34 -9.53
CA GLY A 89 12.88 -14.88 -9.65
C GLY A 89 13.97 -14.35 -10.56
N THR A 90 13.62 -13.38 -11.39
CA THR A 90 14.54 -12.68 -12.30
C THR A 90 14.91 -11.29 -11.82
N ILE A 91 14.21 -10.81 -10.80
CA ILE A 91 14.40 -9.50 -10.18
C ILE A 91 14.04 -9.57 -8.71
N VAL A 92 14.75 -8.84 -7.86
CA VAL A 92 14.38 -8.67 -6.46
C VAL A 92 14.31 -7.19 -6.12
N GLY A 93 13.20 -6.78 -5.51
CA GLY A 93 12.93 -5.39 -5.11
C GLY A 93 12.89 -5.23 -3.59
N GLN A 94 13.29 -4.05 -3.13
CA GLN A 94 13.20 -3.62 -1.74
C GLN A 94 12.69 -2.19 -1.66
N THR A 95 12.03 -1.86 -0.56
CA THR A 95 11.48 -0.53 -0.30
C THR A 95 12.09 0.01 0.97
N VAL A 96 12.53 1.26 0.94
CA VAL A 96 13.07 1.95 2.13
C VAL A 96 12.56 3.39 2.17
N PRO A 97 12.50 4.01 3.36
CA PRO A 97 12.27 5.44 3.48
C PRO A 97 13.30 6.23 2.66
N GLU A 98 12.88 7.29 1.99
CA GLU A 98 13.78 8.14 1.18
C GLU A 98 14.86 8.83 2.04
N THR A 99 14.60 8.96 3.33
CA THR A 99 15.54 9.48 4.32
C THR A 99 16.61 8.47 4.78
N HIS A 100 16.42 7.17 4.48
CA HIS A 100 17.37 6.13 4.90
C HIS A 100 18.56 6.04 3.94
N HIS A 101 19.44 7.04 4.02
CA HIS A 101 20.56 7.23 3.08
C HIS A 101 21.53 6.05 3.07
N ASP A 102 21.86 5.46 4.22
CA ASP A 102 22.80 4.33 4.33
C ASP A 102 22.28 3.09 3.58
N ALA A 103 20.98 2.80 3.67
CA ALA A 103 20.38 1.72 2.91
C ALA A 103 20.37 2.01 1.41
N ILE A 104 20.09 3.25 1.01
CA ILE A 104 20.11 3.68 -0.39
C ILE A 104 21.53 3.57 -0.98
N GLU A 105 22.55 3.97 -0.24
CA GLU A 105 23.95 3.81 -0.66
C GLU A 105 24.33 2.32 -0.77
N LEU A 106 23.93 1.49 0.19
CA LEU A 106 24.13 0.06 0.13
C LEU A 106 23.49 -0.56 -1.10
N PHE A 107 22.26 -0.15 -1.45
CA PHE A 107 21.58 -0.61 -2.67
C PHE A 107 22.34 -0.22 -3.93
N ARG A 108 22.74 1.05 -4.05
CA ARG A 108 23.50 1.55 -5.22
C ARG A 108 24.83 0.82 -5.38
N ALA A 109 25.57 0.64 -4.27
CA ALA A 109 26.86 -0.08 -4.27
C ALA A 109 26.70 -1.55 -4.67
N ASN A 110 25.51 -2.13 -4.56
CA ASN A 110 25.22 -3.52 -4.88
C ASN A 110 24.36 -3.69 -6.14
N GLY A 111 24.33 -2.70 -7.03
CA GLY A 111 23.74 -2.81 -8.37
C GLY A 111 22.21 -2.73 -8.40
N TYR A 112 21.60 -2.24 -7.35
CA TYR A 112 20.17 -1.90 -7.38
C TYR A 112 19.97 -0.58 -8.12
N ARG A 113 18.88 -0.49 -8.86
CA ARG A 113 18.41 0.75 -9.50
C ARG A 113 17.09 1.20 -8.89
N ARG A 114 16.90 2.49 -8.72
CA ARG A 114 15.61 3.07 -8.32
C ARG A 114 14.59 2.81 -9.43
N ILE A 115 13.43 2.32 -9.08
CA ILE A 115 12.37 1.98 -10.02
C ILE A 115 11.16 2.92 -9.89
N TRP A 116 10.69 3.22 -8.68
CA TRP A 116 9.66 4.23 -8.44
C TRP A 116 9.75 4.79 -7.02
N THR A 117 8.91 5.78 -6.74
CA THR A 117 8.71 6.35 -5.40
C THR A 117 7.26 6.15 -5.02
N SER A 118 7.00 5.83 -3.75
CA SER A 118 5.66 5.90 -3.18
C SER A 118 5.60 6.91 -2.04
N TRP A 119 4.41 7.40 -1.77
CA TRP A 119 4.16 8.39 -0.75
C TRP A 119 2.98 7.95 0.12
N ILE A 120 3.12 8.16 1.42
CA ILE A 120 1.98 8.26 2.33
C ILE A 120 1.65 9.75 2.40
N LEU A 121 0.39 10.07 2.11
CA LEU A 121 -0.13 11.42 2.23
C LEU A 121 -1.13 11.46 3.38
N GLU A 122 -1.16 12.59 4.08
CA GLU A 122 -2.14 12.89 5.12
C GLU A 122 -2.97 14.12 4.79
N LEU A 123 -4.23 14.10 5.15
CA LEU A 123 -5.05 15.29 5.34
C LEU A 123 -4.98 15.65 6.82
N PRO A 124 -4.26 16.72 7.20
CA PRO A 124 -4.03 17.07 8.60
C PRO A 124 -5.32 17.32 9.36
N GLU A 125 -5.26 17.09 10.68
CA GLU A 125 -6.34 17.46 11.59
C GLU A 125 -6.71 18.95 11.44
N GLY A 126 -8.00 19.26 11.54
CA GLY A 126 -8.51 20.64 11.42
C GLY A 126 -8.53 21.20 9.99
N THR A 127 -8.03 20.45 8.98
CA THR A 127 -8.13 20.89 7.58
C THR A 127 -9.61 21.04 7.19
N GLU A 128 -9.99 22.19 6.66
CA GLU A 128 -11.34 22.42 6.15
C GLU A 128 -11.58 21.54 4.91
N ILE A 129 -12.61 20.70 4.98
CA ILE A 129 -13.02 19.87 3.84
C ILE A 129 -14.02 20.68 3.02
N ALA A 130 -13.63 21.01 1.78
CA ALA A 130 -14.53 21.69 0.87
C ALA A 130 -15.82 20.88 0.67
N THR A 131 -16.96 21.52 0.81
CA THR A 131 -18.26 20.88 0.55
C THR A 131 -18.34 20.48 -0.92
N VAL A 132 -18.62 19.21 -1.15
CA VAL A 132 -18.94 18.72 -2.49
C VAL A 132 -20.44 18.87 -2.68
N ASP A 133 -20.82 19.65 -3.67
CA ASP A 133 -22.18 19.58 -4.16
C ASP A 133 -22.38 18.17 -4.71
N SER A 134 -23.25 17.38 -4.06
CA SER A 134 -23.48 15.96 -4.40
C SER A 134 -24.02 15.76 -5.82
N SER A 135 -24.22 16.84 -6.54
CA SER A 135 -24.72 16.92 -7.92
C SER A 135 -23.75 17.61 -8.89
N SER A 136 -22.44 17.63 -8.63
CA SER A 136 -21.50 18.21 -9.59
C SER A 136 -21.45 17.40 -10.87
N GLY A 137 -22.24 17.79 -11.84
CA GLY A 137 -22.41 17.11 -13.13
C GLY A 137 -23.52 16.03 -13.10
N GLN A 138 -23.38 15.01 -13.95
CA GLN A 138 -24.36 13.92 -14.07
C GLN A 138 -24.22 12.82 -12.99
N ALA A 139 -23.10 12.78 -12.27
CA ALA A 139 -22.84 11.73 -11.30
C ALA A 139 -23.18 12.15 -9.87
N ARG A 140 -23.82 11.24 -9.12
CA ARG A 140 -24.16 11.38 -7.70
C ARG A 140 -23.25 10.48 -6.85
N ILE A 141 -22.77 10.98 -5.71
CA ILE A 141 -22.01 10.17 -4.75
C ILE A 141 -22.96 9.69 -3.65
N ARG A 142 -22.91 8.39 -3.37
CA ARG A 142 -23.69 7.74 -2.30
C ARG A 142 -22.90 6.60 -1.64
N SER A 143 -23.34 6.20 -0.47
CA SER A 143 -22.86 5.01 0.21
C SER A 143 -23.28 3.72 -0.52
N PHE A 144 -22.53 2.68 -0.30
CA PHE A 144 -22.75 1.32 -0.78
C PHE A 144 -24.09 0.74 -0.28
N ARG A 145 -24.74 -0.04 -1.14
CA ARG A 145 -25.97 -0.77 -0.82
C ARG A 145 -25.71 -2.27 -0.87
N PRO A 146 -25.65 -2.94 0.31
CA PRO A 146 -25.47 -4.40 0.37
C PRO A 146 -26.52 -5.16 -0.46
N GLY A 147 -26.04 -6.17 -1.19
CA GLY A 147 -26.86 -6.99 -2.07
C GLY A 147 -27.13 -6.42 -3.47
N TYR A 148 -26.62 -5.20 -3.75
CA TYR A 148 -26.86 -4.51 -5.05
C TYR A 148 -25.57 -4.03 -5.73
N ASP A 149 -24.60 -3.56 -4.96
CA ASP A 149 -23.49 -2.79 -5.53
C ASP A 149 -22.18 -3.56 -5.63
N GLU A 150 -22.10 -4.78 -5.06
CA GLU A 150 -20.86 -5.54 -4.88
C GLU A 150 -20.11 -5.73 -6.20
N HIS A 151 -20.77 -6.35 -7.17
CA HIS A 151 -20.14 -6.67 -8.45
C HIS A 151 -19.78 -5.42 -9.25
N ALA A 152 -20.63 -4.39 -9.21
CA ALA A 152 -20.36 -3.14 -9.91
C ALA A 152 -19.18 -2.40 -9.29
N ALA A 153 -19.09 -2.36 -7.97
CA ALA A 153 -17.95 -1.75 -7.26
C ALA A 153 -16.64 -2.51 -7.54
N TYR A 154 -16.66 -3.84 -7.43
CA TYR A 154 -15.52 -4.70 -7.76
C TYR A 154 -15.04 -4.45 -9.20
N GLN A 155 -15.95 -4.46 -10.17
CA GLN A 155 -15.61 -4.30 -11.58
C GLN A 155 -14.90 -2.95 -11.85
N VAL A 156 -15.39 -1.85 -11.27
CA VAL A 156 -14.75 -0.54 -11.42
C VAL A 156 -13.35 -0.52 -10.85
N ILE A 157 -13.13 -1.17 -9.71
CA ILE A 157 -11.82 -1.28 -9.08
C ILE A 157 -10.90 -2.15 -9.95
N GLU A 158 -11.34 -3.34 -10.33
CA GLU A 158 -10.53 -4.30 -11.08
C GLU A 158 -10.14 -3.73 -12.45
N ASP A 159 -11.08 -3.13 -13.18
CA ASP A 159 -10.80 -2.48 -14.48
C ASP A 159 -9.78 -1.35 -14.35
N ALA A 160 -9.91 -0.50 -13.32
CA ALA A 160 -9.01 0.62 -13.12
C ALA A 160 -7.59 0.19 -12.73
N PHE A 161 -7.48 -0.85 -11.91
CA PHE A 161 -6.19 -1.34 -11.46
C PHE A 161 -5.53 -2.32 -12.46
N SER A 162 -6.30 -2.98 -13.32
CA SER A 162 -5.76 -3.82 -14.41
C SER A 162 -4.96 -3.03 -15.46
N GLU A 163 -5.08 -1.70 -15.46
CA GLU A 163 -4.25 -0.82 -16.29
C GLU A 163 -2.78 -0.76 -15.84
N TRP A 164 -2.47 -1.24 -14.64
CA TRP A 164 -1.10 -1.21 -14.13
C TRP A 164 -0.31 -2.41 -14.64
N PRO A 165 0.88 -2.19 -15.21
CA PRO A 165 1.74 -3.29 -15.62
C PRO A 165 2.11 -4.14 -14.41
N ASP A 166 2.20 -5.45 -14.62
CA ASP A 166 2.59 -6.44 -13.60
C ASP A 166 1.61 -6.60 -12.40
N ARG A 167 0.39 -6.07 -12.49
CA ARG A 167 -0.63 -6.36 -11.47
C ARG A 167 -1.31 -7.70 -11.76
N GLU A 168 -1.32 -8.55 -10.75
CA GLU A 168 -2.17 -9.74 -10.77
C GLU A 168 -3.62 -9.34 -10.49
N SER A 169 -4.57 -9.89 -11.24
CA SER A 169 -6.00 -9.68 -11.00
C SER A 169 -6.41 -10.24 -9.63
N THR A 170 -7.31 -9.55 -8.97
CA THR A 170 -7.90 -10.01 -7.72
C THR A 170 -9.25 -10.67 -8.03
N SER A 171 -9.50 -11.86 -7.53
CA SER A 171 -10.82 -12.50 -7.70
C SER A 171 -11.91 -11.70 -6.95
N TYR A 172 -13.16 -11.85 -7.40
CA TYR A 172 -14.29 -11.24 -6.69
C TYR A 172 -14.35 -11.68 -5.22
N ASP A 173 -14.12 -12.96 -4.95
CA ASP A 173 -14.19 -13.52 -3.60
C ASP A 173 -13.08 -12.93 -2.69
N ASP A 174 -11.86 -12.79 -3.20
CA ASP A 174 -10.76 -12.15 -2.44
C ASP A 174 -11.04 -10.67 -2.19
N TRP A 175 -11.55 -9.96 -3.21
CA TRP A 175 -11.95 -8.56 -3.04
C TRP A 175 -13.09 -8.44 -2.01
N ALA A 176 -14.12 -9.27 -2.13
CA ALA A 176 -15.27 -9.23 -1.22
C ALA A 176 -14.84 -9.52 0.23
N ALA A 177 -13.97 -10.51 0.44
CA ALA A 177 -13.42 -10.82 1.76
C ALA A 177 -12.65 -9.64 2.37
N GLY A 178 -11.86 -8.94 1.56
CA GLY A 178 -11.05 -7.78 2.02
C GLY A 178 -11.83 -6.47 2.16
N VAL A 179 -13.00 -6.35 1.54
CA VAL A 179 -13.77 -5.11 1.50
C VAL A 179 -15.12 -5.27 2.20
N VAL A 180 -16.08 -5.89 1.55
CA VAL A 180 -17.49 -5.88 2.01
C VAL A 180 -17.80 -6.96 3.05
N LEU A 181 -17.03 -8.03 3.11
CA LEU A 181 -17.15 -9.12 4.10
C LEU A 181 -16.15 -9.00 5.26
N ARG A 182 -15.29 -7.97 5.25
CA ARG A 182 -14.34 -7.79 6.35
C ARG A 182 -15.05 -7.52 7.66
N PRO A 183 -14.54 -7.98 8.81
CA PRO A 183 -15.11 -7.67 10.11
C PRO A 183 -15.25 -6.16 10.34
N GLY A 184 -16.40 -5.72 10.81
CA GLY A 184 -16.68 -4.30 11.11
C GLY A 184 -16.96 -3.42 9.90
N PHE A 185 -17.05 -3.96 8.68
CA PHE A 185 -17.44 -3.17 7.50
C PHE A 185 -18.83 -2.53 7.70
N GLN A 186 -18.91 -1.27 7.33
CA GLN A 186 -20.15 -0.50 7.29
C GLN A 186 -20.35 0.18 5.94
N PRO A 187 -21.57 0.30 5.42
CA PRO A 187 -21.83 0.82 4.07
C PRO A 187 -21.26 2.21 3.77
N TRP A 188 -21.07 3.07 4.75
CA TRP A 188 -20.47 4.40 4.58
C TRP A 188 -18.99 4.35 4.17
N GLN A 189 -18.30 3.26 4.47
CA GLN A 189 -16.88 3.07 4.17
C GLN A 189 -16.63 2.88 2.66
N LEU A 190 -17.64 2.45 1.90
CA LEU A 190 -17.53 2.24 0.46
C LEU A 190 -18.46 3.23 -0.27
N LEU A 191 -17.86 4.26 -0.84
CA LEU A 191 -18.56 5.31 -1.58
C LEU A 191 -18.57 5.00 -3.07
N LEU A 192 -19.70 5.25 -3.71
CA LEU A 192 -19.90 5.04 -5.13
C LEU A 192 -20.28 6.35 -5.81
N ALA A 193 -19.61 6.69 -6.90
CA ALA A 193 -20.08 7.66 -7.87
C ALA A 193 -20.94 6.93 -8.88
N VAL A 194 -22.21 7.34 -9.01
CA VAL A 194 -23.20 6.70 -9.90
C VAL A 194 -23.78 7.69 -10.89
N GLU A 195 -23.98 7.26 -12.12
CA GLU A 195 -24.66 8.00 -13.17
C GLU A 195 -25.98 7.31 -13.53
N PRO A 196 -27.03 8.06 -13.95
CA PRO A 196 -28.22 7.45 -14.51
C PRO A 196 -27.90 6.67 -15.79
N ALA A 197 -28.47 5.48 -15.93
CA ALA A 197 -28.35 4.65 -17.12
C ALA A 197 -29.68 3.90 -17.33
N ASP A 198 -30.43 4.28 -18.33
CA ASP A 198 -31.77 3.73 -18.66
C ASP A 198 -32.60 3.48 -17.37
N ASP A 199 -32.82 2.22 -16.98
CA ASP A 199 -33.64 1.84 -15.82
C ASP A 199 -32.82 1.61 -14.54
N HIS A 200 -31.50 1.88 -14.52
CA HIS A 200 -30.61 1.62 -13.38
C HIS A 200 -29.57 2.72 -13.18
N GLU A 201 -28.83 2.64 -12.08
CA GLU A 201 -27.63 3.45 -11.82
C GLU A 201 -26.39 2.69 -12.28
N GLN A 202 -25.50 3.33 -13.02
CA GLN A 202 -24.20 2.78 -13.38
C GLN A 202 -23.15 3.30 -12.41
N VAL A 203 -22.38 2.41 -11.78
CA VAL A 203 -21.23 2.76 -10.97
C VAL A 203 -20.08 3.19 -11.89
N VAL A 204 -19.56 4.39 -11.68
CA VAL A 204 -18.50 4.99 -12.48
C VAL A 204 -17.25 5.35 -11.68
N GLY A 205 -17.35 5.30 -10.36
CA GLY A 205 -16.22 5.51 -9.45
C GLY A 205 -16.48 4.92 -8.08
N VAL A 206 -15.42 4.57 -7.37
CA VAL A 206 -15.44 3.92 -6.06
C VAL A 206 -14.37 4.53 -5.18
N CYS A 207 -14.66 4.70 -3.88
CA CYS A 207 -13.68 5.04 -2.87
C CYS A 207 -13.97 4.22 -1.61
N PHE A 208 -12.97 3.46 -1.15
CA PHE A 208 -13.06 2.62 0.05
C PHE A 208 -12.19 3.19 1.17
N VAL A 209 -12.78 3.41 2.35
CA VAL A 209 -12.13 3.93 3.54
C VAL A 209 -12.14 2.89 4.65
N VAL A 210 -11.00 2.71 5.28
CA VAL A 210 -10.82 1.83 6.44
C VAL A 210 -10.50 2.68 7.66
N PRO A 211 -11.32 2.66 8.71
CA PRO A 211 -10.95 3.28 9.98
C PRO A 211 -9.76 2.55 10.62
N SER A 212 -8.76 3.30 11.06
CA SER A 212 -7.61 2.81 11.81
C SER A 212 -7.29 3.83 12.92
N GLY A 213 -7.63 3.49 14.17
CA GLY A 213 -7.53 4.43 15.28
C GLY A 213 -8.30 5.73 15.01
N ASP A 214 -7.59 6.85 15.01
CA ASP A 214 -8.12 8.19 14.71
C ASP A 214 -8.00 8.57 13.23
N THR A 215 -7.59 7.66 12.36
CA THR A 215 -7.31 7.89 10.94
C THR A 215 -8.34 7.19 10.04
N GLY A 216 -8.86 7.91 9.06
CA GLY A 216 -9.59 7.36 7.93
C GLY A 216 -8.62 7.01 6.80
N TRP A 217 -8.24 5.74 6.67
CA TRP A 217 -7.34 5.28 5.62
C TRP A 217 -8.09 5.05 4.31
N VAL A 218 -7.81 5.84 3.27
CA VAL A 218 -8.36 5.60 1.93
C VAL A 218 -7.59 4.45 1.30
N HIS A 219 -8.16 3.26 1.40
CA HIS A 219 -7.53 2.02 0.95
C HIS A 219 -7.56 1.85 -0.56
N GLN A 220 -8.67 2.23 -1.21
CA GLN A 220 -8.82 2.16 -2.66
C GLN A 220 -9.61 3.36 -3.17
N ILE A 221 -9.19 3.90 -4.31
CA ILE A 221 -9.96 4.86 -5.09
C ILE A 221 -9.80 4.53 -6.57
N ALA A 222 -10.90 4.45 -7.28
CA ALA A 222 -10.94 4.15 -8.71
C ALA A 222 -12.02 4.95 -9.41
N VAL A 223 -11.74 5.38 -10.63
CA VAL A 223 -12.72 5.99 -11.54
C VAL A 223 -12.56 5.35 -12.91
N ARG A 224 -13.67 4.94 -13.50
CA ARG A 224 -13.71 4.40 -14.87
C ARG A 224 -12.94 5.29 -15.82
N ARG A 225 -12.17 4.71 -16.70
CA ARG A 225 -11.27 5.41 -17.64
C ARG A 225 -12.02 6.46 -18.47
N ASP A 226 -13.20 6.11 -18.98
CA ASP A 226 -14.04 6.99 -19.81
C ASP A 226 -14.75 8.11 -19.03
N ARG A 227 -14.58 8.13 -17.70
CA ARG A 227 -15.17 9.12 -16.77
C ARG A 227 -14.11 9.95 -16.03
N ARG A 228 -12.83 9.70 -16.27
CA ARG A 228 -11.73 10.50 -15.69
C ARG A 228 -11.73 11.94 -16.22
N GLY A 229 -11.04 12.83 -15.50
CA GLY A 229 -10.95 14.25 -15.87
C GLY A 229 -12.21 15.08 -15.59
N ARG A 230 -13.23 14.50 -14.92
CA ARG A 230 -14.51 15.17 -14.61
C ARG A 230 -14.65 15.52 -13.11
N GLY A 231 -13.59 15.47 -12.35
CA GLY A 231 -13.59 15.79 -10.90
C GLY A 231 -14.14 14.69 -9.98
N LEU A 232 -14.56 13.52 -10.50
CA LEU A 232 -15.18 12.45 -9.71
C LEU A 232 -14.28 11.93 -8.59
N ALA A 233 -13.00 11.70 -8.85
CA ALA A 233 -12.06 11.26 -7.83
C ALA A 233 -11.91 12.29 -6.70
N ARG A 234 -11.83 13.59 -7.05
CA ARG A 234 -11.82 14.67 -6.08
C ARG A 234 -13.08 14.66 -5.20
N SER A 235 -14.23 14.54 -5.83
CA SER A 235 -15.52 14.52 -5.11
C SER A 235 -15.65 13.30 -4.20
N LEU A 236 -15.21 12.12 -4.66
CA LEU A 236 -15.16 10.89 -3.84
C LEU A 236 -14.25 11.06 -2.62
N LEU A 237 -13.05 11.62 -2.80
CA LEU A 237 -12.11 11.87 -1.70
C LEU A 237 -12.68 12.83 -0.66
N LEU A 238 -13.19 13.98 -1.09
CA LEU A 238 -13.75 14.98 -0.16
C LEU A 238 -14.93 14.42 0.61
N ARG A 239 -15.77 13.63 -0.03
CA ARG A 239 -16.87 12.93 0.64
C ARG A 239 -16.36 11.85 1.60
N ALA A 240 -15.35 11.07 1.20
CA ALA A 240 -14.71 10.06 2.04
C ALA A 240 -14.10 10.67 3.31
N PHE A 241 -13.41 11.80 3.18
CA PHE A 241 -12.86 12.52 4.33
C PHE A 241 -13.94 13.06 5.28
N ALA A 242 -15.04 13.60 4.71
CA ALA A 242 -16.17 14.09 5.51
C ALA A 242 -16.86 12.94 6.26
N ASP A 243 -17.11 11.82 5.59
CA ASP A 243 -17.75 10.65 6.20
C ASP A 243 -16.83 10.01 7.27
N ALA A 244 -15.53 9.87 7.01
CA ALA A 244 -14.57 9.38 8.01
C ALA A 244 -14.56 10.28 9.25
N ARG A 245 -14.55 11.60 9.08
CA ARG A 245 -14.61 12.57 10.18
C ARG A 245 -15.91 12.47 10.97
N ALA A 246 -17.06 12.30 10.30
CA ALA A 246 -18.34 12.09 10.95
C ALA A 246 -18.39 10.80 11.78
N HIS A 247 -17.50 9.84 11.50
CA HIS A 247 -17.35 8.57 12.22
C HIS A 247 -16.13 8.55 13.16
N GLY A 248 -15.57 9.72 13.51
CA GLY A 248 -14.58 9.87 14.57
C GLY A 248 -13.13 9.99 14.13
N ALA A 249 -12.83 9.92 12.83
CA ALA A 249 -11.48 10.16 12.36
C ALA A 249 -11.11 11.65 12.51
N THR A 250 -9.92 11.94 13.02
CA THR A 250 -9.37 13.31 13.08
C THR A 250 -8.50 13.61 11.89
N ARG A 251 -7.93 12.58 11.26
CA ARG A 251 -7.04 12.62 10.08
C ARG A 251 -7.55 11.69 8.99
N ALA A 252 -7.06 11.91 7.78
CA ALA A 252 -7.21 10.92 6.71
C ALA A 252 -5.87 10.71 6.02
N GLU A 253 -5.58 9.47 5.64
CA GLU A 253 -4.34 9.09 4.99
C GLU A 253 -4.60 8.19 3.79
N LEU A 254 -3.65 8.15 2.87
CA LEU A 254 -3.60 7.20 1.75
C LEU A 254 -2.18 6.98 1.28
N SER A 255 -1.99 5.90 0.51
CA SER A 255 -0.74 5.68 -0.22
C SER A 255 -0.96 5.80 -1.72
N THR A 256 0.03 6.37 -2.42
CA THR A 256 0.12 6.40 -3.88
C THR A 256 1.56 6.31 -4.33
N ASP A 257 1.78 6.12 -5.63
CA ASP A 257 3.13 6.07 -6.18
C ASP A 257 3.29 6.87 -7.49
N SER A 258 4.54 7.07 -7.90
CA SER A 258 4.90 7.89 -9.07
C SER A 258 4.40 7.33 -10.42
N ARG A 259 3.97 6.08 -10.47
CA ARG A 259 3.45 5.44 -11.68
C ARG A 259 1.99 5.82 -11.95
N THR A 260 1.25 6.18 -10.91
CA THR A 260 -0.18 6.53 -11.00
C THR A 260 -0.42 7.91 -11.59
N GLY A 261 0.55 8.84 -11.43
CA GLY A 261 0.37 10.26 -11.76
C GLY A 261 -0.67 10.99 -10.89
N ALA A 262 -1.13 10.37 -9.80
CA ALA A 262 -2.23 10.89 -8.99
C ALA A 262 -1.80 11.84 -7.87
N LEU A 263 -0.51 12.04 -7.61
CA LEU A 263 -0.01 12.87 -6.52
C LEU A 263 -0.66 14.26 -6.51
N GLY A 264 -0.68 14.95 -7.66
CA GLY A 264 -1.26 16.28 -7.77
C GLY A 264 -2.76 16.33 -7.45
N LEU A 265 -3.53 15.24 -7.69
CA LEU A 265 -4.93 15.16 -7.27
C LEU A 265 -5.05 15.25 -5.75
N TYR A 266 -4.22 14.51 -5.02
CA TYR A 266 -4.26 14.46 -3.56
C TYR A 266 -3.81 15.77 -2.93
N GLU A 267 -2.78 16.41 -3.48
CA GLU A 267 -2.35 17.75 -3.06
C GLU A 267 -3.45 18.81 -3.28
N HIS A 268 -4.19 18.74 -4.41
CA HIS A 268 -5.31 19.64 -4.70
C HIS A 268 -6.53 19.46 -3.77
N VAL A 269 -6.65 18.34 -3.08
CA VAL A 269 -7.70 18.16 -2.04
C VAL A 269 -7.18 18.50 -0.64
N GLY A 270 -5.98 19.04 -0.52
CA GLY A 270 -5.40 19.52 0.74
C GLY A 270 -4.51 18.52 1.45
N MET A 271 -4.24 17.35 0.87
CA MET A 271 -3.31 16.39 1.45
C MET A 271 -1.86 16.86 1.28
N ARG A 272 -1.00 16.40 2.18
CA ARG A 272 0.45 16.64 2.14
C ARG A 272 1.18 15.31 2.19
N VAL A 273 2.32 15.25 1.54
CA VAL A 273 3.22 14.09 1.70
C VAL A 273 3.72 14.06 3.14
N LYS A 274 3.38 12.99 3.85
CA LYS A 274 3.84 12.70 5.22
C LYS A 274 5.15 11.92 5.19
N GLN A 275 5.21 10.90 4.33
CA GLN A 275 6.38 10.03 4.18
C GLN A 275 6.62 9.69 2.72
N SER A 276 7.91 9.58 2.35
CA SER A 276 8.35 9.15 1.02
C SER A 276 9.18 7.88 1.13
N PHE A 277 8.87 6.93 0.26
CA PHE A 277 9.59 5.67 0.14
C PHE A 277 10.14 5.52 -1.27
N VAL A 278 11.35 4.98 -1.36
CA VAL A 278 11.99 4.66 -2.65
C VAL A 278 12.05 3.15 -2.84
N HIS A 279 11.63 2.74 -4.01
CA HIS A 279 11.65 1.35 -4.41
C HIS A 279 12.87 1.11 -5.29
N TYR A 280 13.70 0.18 -4.88
CA TYR A 280 14.89 -0.25 -5.59
C TYR A 280 14.73 -1.69 -6.04
N ALA A 281 15.26 -2.03 -7.20
CA ALA A 281 15.30 -3.39 -7.68
C ALA A 281 16.65 -3.71 -8.33
N ARG A 282 17.03 -4.98 -8.25
CA ARG A 282 18.19 -5.57 -8.89
C ARG A 282 17.73 -6.73 -9.75
N ASP A 283 18.21 -6.77 -11.00
CA ASP A 283 18.05 -7.94 -11.86
C ASP A 283 18.93 -9.08 -11.32
N LEU A 284 18.39 -10.29 -11.29
CA LEU A 284 19.07 -11.49 -10.83
C LEU A 284 19.65 -12.23 -12.02
N ASP A 285 20.93 -12.58 -11.92
CA ASP A 285 21.59 -13.38 -12.95
C ASP A 285 21.19 -14.86 -12.74
N PRO A 286 20.60 -15.53 -13.73
CA PRO A 286 20.23 -16.94 -13.63
C PRO A 286 21.42 -17.88 -13.45
N THR A 287 22.65 -17.40 -13.63
CA THR A 287 23.89 -18.21 -13.49
C THR A 287 24.42 -18.30 -12.07
N VAL A 288 23.88 -17.57 -11.10
CA VAL A 288 24.36 -17.51 -9.69
C VAL A 288 23.89 -18.73 -8.84
N THR A 289 23.16 -19.67 -9.40
CA THR A 289 22.67 -20.86 -8.68
C THR A 289 23.68 -22.01 -8.57
N SER A 290 24.94 -21.82 -8.99
CA SER A 290 25.99 -22.86 -8.95
C SER A 290 27.23 -22.37 -8.22
N GLY A 291 27.18 -22.44 -6.89
CA GLY A 291 28.37 -22.13 -6.08
C GLY A 291 28.13 -22.50 -4.60
#